data_87028d5764a9f1f809881eb58dd5949b
#
_entry.id   87028d5764a9f1f809881eb58dd5949b
#
_cell.length_a   1.000
_cell.length_b   1.000
_cell.length_c   1.000
_cell.angle_alpha   90.00
_cell.angle_beta   90.00
_cell.angle_gamma   90.00
#
_symmetry.space_group_name_H-M   'P 1'
#
loop_
_entity.id
_entity.type
_entity.pdbx_description
1 polymer ?
#
loop_
_entity_poly.entity_id
_entity_poly.type
_entity_poly.pdbx_seq_one_letter_code
_entity_poly.pdbx_strand_id
1 'polypeptide(L)'
;RPGAVEPVFERLAALLPEGRREANVFAVTTDRGPARLRFLPPDGVMAALAEAGGEPSAAPTLLVDEAAAIPAPLLGRWLAAFPRLAFATTVHGYEGTGRGFAVRFRERLARETPDWRACRLATPVRWAPGDPLEALTRELLLLDAEPADDARITAALAGEPLQLAELDRAALARDTPALTELFGLLVQAHYRTTPGDLRQLLDAPDTRLLAARVGGHCVGVCVVQAEGGLPTTLAAAIHRGERRPRGHLLAQSLAVHGGWREAAETRWWRIQRIAVHPAARRRGVGSRLLAAVAERARAAGIDALGTSFGGEPGLLAFWRSRGYVTLRLGLSREASSGEHAVMMGLSLHDAARRRLAGWRAEFHELLPTLLAAELRDLDVALVVALLDEAPVPTLDAATVARLGWFAAGGGELALARPWLARAWRIARHRAPSALDEAEWQALAAPL
;
A
#
# COMPACT_ATOMS: atom_id res chain seq x y z
N ARG A 1 -4.24 -0.61 20.72
CA ARG A 1 -4.37 0.48 21.72
C ARG A 1 -4.42 -0.16 23.10
N PRO A 2 -3.86 0.43 24.18
CA PRO A 2 -3.87 -0.18 25.52
C PRO A 2 -5.27 -0.62 25.98
N GLY A 3 -6.30 0.18 25.76
CA GLY A 3 -7.68 -0.16 26.11
C GLY A 3 -8.28 -1.36 25.38
N ALA A 4 -7.71 -1.79 24.25
CA ALA A 4 -8.21 -2.97 23.53
C ALA A 4 -7.82 -4.30 24.19
N VAL A 5 -6.78 -4.31 25.03
CA VAL A 5 -6.32 -5.51 25.74
C VAL A 5 -6.78 -5.58 27.20
N GLU A 6 -7.51 -4.54 27.66
CA GLU A 6 -8.08 -4.52 29.01
C GLU A 6 -8.92 -5.77 29.31
N PRO A 7 -9.85 -6.21 28.44
CA PRO A 7 -10.65 -7.42 28.69
C PRO A 7 -9.80 -8.70 28.83
N VAL A 8 -8.61 -8.75 28.18
CA VAL A 8 -7.70 -9.90 28.32
C VAL A 8 -7.13 -9.96 29.75
N PHE A 9 -6.67 -8.81 30.26
CA PHE A 9 -6.13 -8.75 31.62
C PHE A 9 -7.21 -8.98 32.69
N GLU A 10 -8.42 -8.44 32.51
CA GLU A 10 -9.56 -8.71 33.37
C GLU A 10 -9.90 -10.22 33.42
N ARG A 11 -9.90 -10.84 32.22
CA ARG A 11 -10.18 -12.28 32.14
C ARG A 11 -9.08 -13.12 32.76
N LEU A 12 -7.81 -12.74 32.59
CA LEU A 12 -6.69 -13.42 33.26
C LEU A 12 -6.76 -13.29 34.76
N ALA A 13 -7.08 -12.12 35.30
CA ALA A 13 -7.25 -11.92 36.72
C ALA A 13 -8.41 -12.77 37.31
N ALA A 14 -9.49 -12.94 36.54
CA ALA A 14 -10.60 -13.78 36.93
C ALA A 14 -10.28 -15.30 36.91
N LEU A 15 -9.44 -15.73 35.94
CA LEU A 15 -9.05 -17.14 35.78
C LEU A 15 -7.89 -17.55 36.69
N LEU A 16 -7.02 -16.60 37.05
CA LEU A 16 -5.79 -16.80 37.83
C LEU A 16 -5.71 -15.73 38.92
N PRO A 17 -6.54 -15.87 39.97
CA PRO A 17 -6.67 -14.87 41.04
C PRO A 17 -5.39 -14.67 41.86
N GLU A 18 -4.45 -15.61 41.85
CA GLU A 18 -3.10 -15.50 42.43
C GLU A 18 -2.15 -14.66 41.60
N GLY A 19 -2.51 -14.37 40.35
CA GLY A 19 -1.71 -13.54 39.44
C GLY A 19 -1.74 -12.04 39.80
N ARG A 20 -0.69 -11.34 39.47
CA ARG A 20 -0.55 -9.88 39.69
C ARG A 20 -0.46 -9.14 38.41
N ARG A 21 -1.20 -8.07 38.32
CA ARG A 21 -1.13 -7.12 37.19
C ARG A 21 -0.34 -5.88 37.58
N GLU A 22 0.63 -5.51 36.75
CA GLU A 22 1.39 -4.26 36.84
C GLU A 22 1.40 -3.59 35.45
N ALA A 23 0.69 -2.49 35.33
CA ALA A 23 0.54 -1.76 34.06
C ALA A 23 0.14 -2.68 32.89
N ASN A 24 1.05 -2.92 31.95
CA ASN A 24 0.86 -3.74 30.74
C ASN A 24 1.42 -5.17 30.89
N VAL A 25 1.65 -5.64 32.11
CA VAL A 25 2.16 -6.99 32.41
C VAL A 25 1.22 -7.68 33.40
N PHE A 26 0.91 -8.95 33.13
CA PHE A 26 0.29 -9.87 34.05
C PHE A 26 1.28 -10.99 34.34
N ALA A 27 1.58 -11.25 35.61
CA ALA A 27 2.51 -12.27 36.06
C ALA A 27 1.85 -13.23 37.02
N VAL A 28 2.14 -14.52 36.88
CA VAL A 28 1.62 -15.60 37.73
C VAL A 28 2.65 -16.71 37.86
N THR A 29 2.66 -17.43 38.98
CA THR A 29 3.43 -18.67 39.14
C THR A 29 2.49 -19.85 38.91
N THR A 30 2.81 -20.71 37.97
CA THR A 30 2.07 -21.93 37.63
C THR A 30 2.87 -23.16 38.07
N ASP A 31 2.28 -24.33 38.02
CA ASP A 31 2.94 -25.63 38.26
C ASP A 31 4.11 -25.88 37.31
N ARG A 32 4.17 -25.15 36.17
CA ARG A 32 5.24 -25.21 35.20
C ARG A 32 6.28 -24.09 35.38
N GLY A 33 6.15 -23.28 36.43
CA GLY A 33 7.01 -22.17 36.74
C GLY A 33 6.41 -20.79 36.49
N PRO A 34 7.20 -19.72 36.63
CA PRO A 34 6.73 -18.36 36.45
C PRO A 34 6.33 -18.08 34.97
N ALA A 35 5.15 -17.48 34.82
CA ALA A 35 4.61 -17.08 33.51
C ALA A 35 4.29 -15.58 33.49
N ARG A 36 4.50 -14.94 32.37
CA ARG A 36 4.17 -13.53 32.16
C ARG A 36 3.50 -13.32 30.81
N LEU A 37 2.44 -12.51 30.80
CA LEU A 37 1.88 -11.91 29.59
C LEU A 37 2.18 -10.42 29.62
N ARG A 38 2.78 -9.90 28.55
CA ARG A 38 3.06 -8.46 28.38
C ARG A 38 2.37 -7.95 27.13
N PHE A 39 1.63 -6.87 27.25
CA PHE A 39 1.15 -6.13 26.08
C PHE A 39 2.24 -5.23 25.53
N LEU A 40 2.42 -5.28 24.22
CA LEU A 40 3.32 -4.40 23.48
C LEU A 40 2.59 -3.75 22.30
N PRO A 41 2.81 -2.47 22.05
CA PRO A 41 2.38 -1.87 20.81
C PRO A 41 3.19 -2.45 19.61
N PRO A 42 2.62 -2.46 18.38
CA PRO A 42 3.26 -3.11 17.23
C PRO A 42 4.69 -2.67 16.94
N ASP A 43 5.00 -1.39 17.14
CA ASP A 43 6.35 -0.81 16.96
C ASP A 43 7.35 -1.23 18.03
N GLY A 44 6.90 -1.57 19.24
CA GLY A 44 7.74 -2.01 20.36
C GLY A 44 8.10 -3.51 20.36
N VAL A 45 7.45 -4.34 19.54
CA VAL A 45 7.63 -5.81 19.59
C VAL A 45 9.05 -6.24 19.23
N MET A 46 9.66 -5.65 18.18
CA MET A 46 11.02 -6.01 17.75
C MET A 46 12.09 -5.52 18.74
N ALA A 47 11.88 -4.35 19.35
CA ALA A 47 12.79 -3.83 20.37
C ALA A 47 12.78 -4.73 21.62
N ALA A 48 11.60 -5.13 22.07
CA ALA A 48 11.47 -6.04 23.22
C ALA A 48 12.08 -7.43 22.97
N LEU A 49 12.06 -7.92 21.71
CA LEU A 49 12.74 -9.17 21.34
C LEU A 49 14.25 -9.04 21.41
N ALA A 50 14.80 -7.92 20.93
CA ALA A 50 16.23 -7.64 20.99
C ALA A 50 16.73 -7.53 22.46
N GLU A 51 15.94 -6.89 23.34
CA GLU A 51 16.22 -6.80 24.78
C GLU A 51 16.24 -8.18 25.47
N ALA A 52 15.45 -9.14 24.97
CA ALA A 52 15.38 -10.50 25.52
C ALA A 52 16.58 -11.40 25.13
N GLY A 53 17.62 -10.87 24.49
CA GLY A 53 18.87 -11.56 24.20
C GLY A 53 18.94 -12.33 22.88
N GLY A 54 17.88 -12.27 22.06
CA GLY A 54 17.90 -12.77 20.67
C GLY A 54 18.03 -14.29 20.47
N GLU A 55 18.07 -15.10 21.53
CA GLU A 55 18.13 -16.56 21.38
C GLU A 55 16.76 -17.16 21.02
N PRO A 56 16.64 -17.88 19.89
CA PRO A 56 15.35 -18.47 19.46
C PRO A 56 14.72 -19.43 20.47
N SER A 57 15.51 -20.11 21.28
CA SER A 57 15.04 -21.05 22.30
C SER A 57 14.38 -20.38 23.51
N ALA A 58 14.76 -19.14 23.81
CA ALA A 58 14.23 -18.30 24.88
C ALA A 58 13.17 -17.31 24.39
N ALA A 59 12.94 -17.22 23.08
CA ALA A 59 12.00 -16.28 22.52
C ALA A 59 10.57 -16.54 23.02
N PRO A 60 9.85 -15.49 23.46
CA PRO A 60 8.47 -15.62 23.94
C PRO A 60 7.53 -16.04 22.82
N THR A 61 6.37 -16.59 23.17
CA THR A 61 5.27 -16.78 22.23
C THR A 61 4.62 -15.42 21.93
N LEU A 62 4.47 -15.07 20.66
CA LEU A 62 3.77 -13.85 20.24
C LEU A 62 2.30 -14.16 19.91
N LEU A 63 1.39 -13.48 20.58
CA LEU A 63 -0.04 -13.52 20.26
C LEU A 63 -0.43 -12.17 19.64
N VAL A 64 -0.97 -12.21 18.44
CA VAL A 64 -1.33 -11.01 17.67
C VAL A 64 -2.83 -11.00 17.47
N ASP A 65 -3.48 -10.07 18.15
CA ASP A 65 -4.91 -9.82 17.99
C ASP A 65 -5.15 -8.79 16.89
N GLU A 66 -6.27 -8.92 16.16
CA GLU A 66 -6.64 -8.11 14.99
C GLU A 66 -5.48 -7.98 13.98
N ALA A 67 -4.84 -9.11 13.66
CA ALA A 67 -3.66 -9.15 12.82
C ALA A 67 -3.86 -8.49 11.44
N ALA A 68 -5.06 -8.52 10.89
CA ALA A 68 -5.40 -7.87 9.64
C ALA A 68 -5.30 -6.34 9.68
N ALA A 69 -5.34 -5.73 10.87
CA ALA A 69 -5.16 -4.29 11.03
C ALA A 69 -3.69 -3.86 11.09
N ILE A 70 -2.75 -4.84 11.12
CA ILE A 70 -1.31 -4.61 11.23
C ILE A 70 -0.68 -4.73 9.85
N PRO A 71 0.26 -3.83 9.48
CA PRO A 71 0.93 -3.89 8.19
C PRO A 71 1.61 -5.23 7.90
N ALA A 72 1.37 -5.80 6.72
CA ALA A 72 1.90 -7.10 6.34
C ALA A 72 3.44 -7.21 6.39
N PRO A 73 4.24 -6.17 6.05
CA PRO A 73 5.69 -6.20 6.24
C PRO A 73 6.10 -6.40 7.69
N LEU A 74 5.37 -5.77 8.64
CA LEU A 74 5.64 -5.92 10.06
C LEU A 74 5.32 -7.32 10.55
N LEU A 75 4.15 -7.86 10.16
CA LEU A 75 3.78 -9.25 10.46
C LEU A 75 4.81 -10.25 9.90
N GLY A 76 5.33 -9.99 8.72
CA GLY A 76 6.38 -10.81 8.12
C GLY A 76 7.70 -10.78 8.90
N ARG A 77 8.10 -9.62 9.43
CA ARG A 77 9.26 -9.53 10.33
C ARG A 77 9.05 -10.34 11.61
N TRP A 78 7.84 -10.29 12.20
CA TRP A 78 7.53 -11.09 13.37
C TRP A 78 7.51 -12.58 13.05
N LEU A 79 6.96 -12.99 11.90
CA LEU A 79 6.96 -14.38 11.45
C LEU A 79 8.39 -14.95 11.35
N ALA A 80 9.34 -14.16 10.87
CA ALA A 80 10.75 -14.55 10.79
C ALA A 80 11.47 -14.54 12.15
N ALA A 81 11.03 -13.70 13.10
CA ALA A 81 11.72 -13.48 14.37
C ALA A 81 11.22 -14.36 15.53
N PHE A 82 9.95 -14.78 15.50
CA PHE A 82 9.36 -15.55 16.60
C PHE A 82 9.15 -17.01 16.21
N PRO A 83 9.70 -17.98 16.97
CA PRO A 83 9.54 -19.40 16.68
C PRO A 83 8.12 -19.92 16.97
N ARG A 84 7.37 -19.21 17.80
CA ARG A 84 5.96 -19.52 18.14
C ARG A 84 5.14 -18.27 18.12
N LEU A 85 4.12 -18.25 17.24
CA LEU A 85 3.20 -17.12 17.15
C LEU A 85 1.81 -17.57 16.70
N ALA A 86 0.80 -16.80 17.10
CA ALA A 86 -0.58 -16.97 16.67
C ALA A 86 -1.14 -15.62 16.22
N PHE A 87 -1.77 -15.63 15.05
CA PHE A 87 -2.50 -14.49 14.50
C PHE A 87 -4.00 -14.74 14.66
N ALA A 88 -4.69 -13.86 15.38
CA ALA A 88 -6.14 -13.83 15.44
C ALA A 88 -6.65 -12.66 14.59
N THR A 89 -7.67 -12.89 13.78
CA THR A 89 -8.31 -11.84 12.99
C THR A 89 -9.72 -12.22 12.60
N THR A 90 -10.58 -11.23 12.45
CA THR A 90 -11.89 -11.36 11.80
C THR A 90 -11.70 -11.35 10.29
N VAL A 91 -12.28 -12.34 9.59
CA VAL A 91 -12.24 -12.41 8.12
C VAL A 91 -13.34 -11.55 7.50
N HIS A 92 -14.53 -11.56 8.10
CA HIS A 92 -15.74 -10.86 7.65
C HIS A 92 -16.13 -9.79 8.68
N GLY A 93 -15.29 -8.78 8.89
CA GLY A 93 -15.56 -7.70 9.83
C GLY A 93 -15.83 -6.37 9.12
N TYR A 94 -16.51 -5.47 9.83
CA TYR A 94 -16.76 -4.09 9.36
C TYR A 94 -15.47 -3.29 9.13
N GLU A 95 -14.35 -3.75 9.63
CA GLU A 95 -13.03 -3.13 9.44
C GLU A 95 -12.45 -3.38 8.04
N GLY A 96 -13.02 -4.30 7.26
CA GLY A 96 -12.69 -4.54 5.85
C GLY A 96 -11.28 -5.04 5.56
N THR A 97 -10.46 -5.26 6.59
CA THR A 97 -9.04 -5.63 6.43
C THR A 97 -8.81 -7.14 6.42
N GLY A 98 -9.71 -7.89 7.07
CA GLY A 98 -9.49 -9.31 7.40
C GLY A 98 -9.36 -10.22 6.19
N ARG A 99 -10.15 -9.98 5.14
CA ARG A 99 -10.18 -10.86 3.97
C ARG A 99 -8.95 -10.70 3.07
N GLY A 100 -8.61 -9.47 2.74
CA GLY A 100 -7.41 -9.20 1.95
C GLY A 100 -6.13 -9.66 2.66
N PHE A 101 -6.11 -9.55 3.98
CA PHE A 101 -5.06 -10.13 4.83
C PHE A 101 -5.06 -11.66 4.73
N ALA A 102 -6.20 -12.33 4.99
CA ALA A 102 -6.29 -13.78 5.02
C ALA A 102 -5.82 -14.42 3.69
N VAL A 103 -6.15 -13.82 2.55
CA VAL A 103 -5.74 -14.33 1.24
C VAL A 103 -4.23 -14.14 1.02
N ARG A 104 -3.73 -12.89 1.14
CA ARG A 104 -2.33 -12.57 0.81
C ARG A 104 -1.33 -13.10 1.84
N PHE A 105 -1.67 -13.03 3.13
CA PHE A 105 -0.78 -13.51 4.17
C PHE A 105 -0.74 -15.04 4.25
N ARG A 106 -1.83 -15.71 3.85
CA ARG A 106 -1.86 -17.18 3.73
C ARG A 106 -0.83 -17.69 2.71
N GLU A 107 -0.66 -17.00 1.58
CA GLU A 107 0.37 -17.35 0.58
C GLU A 107 1.78 -17.24 1.19
N ARG A 108 2.01 -16.21 2.00
CA ARG A 108 3.26 -16.03 2.73
C ARG A 108 3.48 -17.12 3.77
N LEU A 109 2.47 -17.43 4.59
CA LEU A 109 2.52 -18.51 5.58
C LEU A 109 2.83 -19.86 4.91
N ALA A 110 2.17 -20.18 3.80
CA ALA A 110 2.39 -21.43 3.07
C ALA A 110 3.83 -21.55 2.53
N ARG A 111 4.46 -20.42 2.17
CA ARG A 111 5.83 -20.40 1.67
C ARG A 111 6.88 -20.42 2.78
N GLU A 112 6.68 -19.63 3.85
CA GLU A 112 7.70 -19.38 4.88
C GLU A 112 7.55 -20.30 6.10
N THR A 113 6.34 -20.80 6.35
CA THR A 113 6.01 -21.68 7.49
C THR A 113 5.01 -22.76 7.05
N PRO A 114 5.42 -23.77 6.25
CA PRO A 114 4.51 -24.73 5.61
C PRO A 114 3.66 -25.54 6.62
N ASP A 115 4.12 -25.69 7.86
CA ASP A 115 3.41 -26.41 8.93
C ASP A 115 2.38 -25.54 9.70
N TRP A 116 2.09 -24.34 9.23
CA TRP A 116 1.09 -23.48 9.85
C TRP A 116 -0.30 -24.11 9.87
N ARG A 117 -1.09 -23.80 10.87
CA ARG A 117 -2.46 -24.32 11.04
C ARG A 117 -3.46 -23.22 11.12
N ALA A 118 -4.58 -23.36 10.41
CA ALA A 118 -5.73 -22.46 10.53
C ALA A 118 -6.78 -23.06 11.46
N CYS A 119 -7.23 -22.24 12.43
CA CYS A 119 -8.39 -22.53 13.27
C CYS A 119 -9.48 -21.51 12.96
N ARG A 120 -10.73 -21.96 12.85
CA ARG A 120 -11.89 -21.10 12.64
C ARG A 120 -12.81 -21.20 13.84
N LEU A 121 -13.11 -20.07 14.46
CA LEU A 121 -14.18 -19.95 15.47
C LEU A 121 -15.46 -19.57 14.71
N ALA A 122 -16.40 -20.52 14.62
CA ALA A 122 -17.64 -20.35 13.86
C ALA A 122 -18.84 -19.96 14.73
N THR A 123 -18.79 -20.24 16.02
CA THR A 123 -19.88 -19.93 16.96
C THR A 123 -19.77 -18.47 17.41
N PRO A 124 -20.78 -17.62 17.15
CA PRO A 124 -20.77 -16.25 17.65
C PRO A 124 -20.79 -16.23 19.18
N VAL A 125 -20.07 -15.27 19.78
CA VAL A 125 -20.10 -15.05 21.24
C VAL A 125 -21.11 -13.98 21.63
N ARG A 126 -21.31 -12.97 20.79
CA ARG A 126 -22.19 -11.81 21.06
C ARG A 126 -23.63 -12.02 20.56
N TRP A 127 -23.82 -12.93 19.59
CA TRP A 127 -25.09 -13.17 18.92
C TRP A 127 -25.51 -14.62 19.10
N ALA A 128 -26.80 -14.88 19.10
CA ALA A 128 -27.30 -16.24 19.00
C ALA A 128 -26.95 -16.85 17.62
N PRO A 129 -26.71 -18.15 17.52
CA PRO A 129 -26.59 -18.80 16.22
C PRO A 129 -27.83 -18.54 15.33
N GLY A 130 -27.58 -18.03 14.12
CA GLY A 130 -28.68 -17.70 13.18
C GLY A 130 -29.39 -16.37 13.48
N ASP A 131 -28.78 -15.46 14.24
CA ASP A 131 -29.35 -14.13 14.50
C ASP A 131 -29.64 -13.38 13.17
N PRO A 132 -30.90 -12.95 12.95
CA PRO A 132 -31.29 -12.28 11.71
C PRO A 132 -30.62 -10.91 11.52
N LEU A 133 -30.24 -10.23 12.59
CA LEU A 133 -29.55 -8.94 12.52
C LEU A 133 -28.12 -9.10 11.98
N GLU A 134 -27.42 -10.19 12.34
CA GLU A 134 -26.12 -10.51 11.76
C GLU A 134 -26.24 -10.74 10.25
N ALA A 135 -27.23 -11.53 9.82
CA ALA A 135 -27.48 -11.81 8.40
C ALA A 135 -27.83 -10.53 7.63
N LEU A 136 -28.73 -9.72 8.15
CA LEU A 136 -29.13 -8.45 7.53
C LEU A 136 -27.94 -7.47 7.42
N THR A 137 -27.16 -7.34 8.49
CA THR A 137 -25.98 -6.44 8.50
C THR A 137 -24.95 -6.89 7.46
N ARG A 138 -24.73 -8.20 7.33
CA ARG A 138 -23.81 -8.80 6.37
C ARG A 138 -24.22 -8.51 4.93
N GLU A 139 -25.50 -8.69 4.63
CA GLU A 139 -26.09 -8.42 3.31
C GLU A 139 -26.07 -6.92 2.99
N LEU A 140 -26.55 -6.07 3.92
CA LEU A 140 -26.65 -4.63 3.73
C LEU A 140 -25.30 -3.97 3.48
N LEU A 141 -24.26 -4.42 4.20
CA LEU A 141 -22.90 -3.86 4.12
C LEU A 141 -21.98 -4.62 3.16
N LEU A 142 -22.50 -5.64 2.47
CA LEU A 142 -21.76 -6.51 1.57
C LEU A 142 -20.48 -7.08 2.21
N LEU A 143 -20.56 -7.50 3.49
CA LEU A 143 -19.38 -7.97 4.24
C LEU A 143 -18.81 -9.28 3.68
N ASP A 144 -19.62 -10.05 2.96
CA ASP A 144 -19.26 -11.30 2.28
C ASP A 144 -19.01 -11.11 0.78
N ALA A 145 -18.90 -9.85 0.30
CA ALA A 145 -18.70 -9.60 -1.11
C ALA A 145 -17.47 -10.32 -1.66
N GLU A 146 -17.66 -11.09 -2.72
CA GLU A 146 -16.63 -11.85 -3.41
C GLU A 146 -16.61 -11.53 -4.90
N PRO A 147 -15.44 -11.49 -5.54
CA PRO A 147 -15.40 -11.51 -6.99
C PRO A 147 -15.93 -12.84 -7.53
N ALA A 148 -16.19 -12.90 -8.81
CA ALA A 148 -16.56 -14.14 -9.48
C ALA A 148 -15.47 -15.22 -9.26
N ASP A 149 -15.86 -16.48 -9.39
CA ASP A 149 -14.96 -17.62 -9.25
C ASP A 149 -13.89 -17.65 -10.37
N ASP A 150 -12.66 -18.02 -10.03
CA ASP A 150 -11.52 -18.06 -10.96
C ASP A 150 -11.79 -18.96 -12.19
N ALA A 151 -12.50 -20.09 -12.01
CA ALA A 151 -12.82 -21.00 -13.11
C ALA A 151 -13.81 -20.36 -14.09
N ARG A 152 -14.82 -19.67 -13.59
CA ARG A 152 -15.79 -18.92 -14.41
C ARG A 152 -15.11 -17.84 -15.24
N ILE A 153 -14.25 -17.04 -14.58
CA ILE A 153 -13.49 -15.98 -15.26
C ILE A 153 -12.55 -16.58 -16.32
N THR A 154 -11.86 -17.67 -16.01
CA THR A 154 -10.95 -18.32 -16.95
C THR A 154 -11.70 -18.83 -18.17
N ALA A 155 -12.87 -19.44 -17.99
CA ALA A 155 -13.73 -19.89 -19.08
C ALA A 155 -14.24 -18.72 -19.94
N ALA A 156 -14.72 -17.65 -19.32
CA ALA A 156 -15.19 -16.46 -20.03
C ALA A 156 -14.06 -15.79 -20.85
N LEU A 157 -12.86 -15.69 -20.28
CA LEU A 157 -11.67 -15.12 -20.97
C LEU A 157 -11.20 -15.93 -22.18
N ALA A 158 -11.59 -17.20 -22.29
CA ALA A 158 -11.25 -18.04 -23.43
C ALA A 158 -12.18 -17.81 -24.64
N GLY A 159 -13.43 -17.38 -24.43
CA GLY A 159 -14.43 -17.29 -25.47
C GLY A 159 -15.02 -15.92 -25.73
N GLU A 160 -14.89 -14.96 -24.81
CA GLU A 160 -15.60 -13.69 -24.90
C GLU A 160 -14.66 -12.48 -24.92
N PRO A 161 -15.05 -11.39 -25.61
CA PRO A 161 -14.27 -10.18 -25.68
C PRO A 161 -14.35 -9.39 -24.37
N LEU A 162 -13.24 -8.72 -24.03
CA LEU A 162 -13.20 -7.76 -22.93
C LEU A 162 -13.93 -6.48 -23.30
N GLN A 163 -14.96 -6.15 -22.54
CA GLN A 163 -15.77 -4.93 -22.65
C GLN A 163 -15.36 -3.94 -21.58
N LEU A 164 -15.21 -2.66 -21.95
CA LEU A 164 -14.92 -1.56 -21.04
C LEU A 164 -16.10 -0.59 -21.03
N ALA A 165 -16.64 -0.31 -19.85
CA ALA A 165 -17.75 0.62 -19.69
C ALA A 165 -17.58 1.49 -18.43
N GLU A 166 -18.02 2.72 -18.51
CA GLU A 166 -18.32 3.52 -17.33
C GLU A 166 -19.69 3.07 -16.78
N LEU A 167 -19.75 2.85 -15.48
CA LEU A 167 -20.95 2.31 -14.84
C LEU A 167 -21.83 3.44 -14.33
N ASP A 168 -23.12 3.33 -14.59
CA ASP A 168 -24.14 4.10 -13.88
C ASP A 168 -24.26 3.56 -12.45
N ARG A 169 -23.89 4.37 -11.47
CA ARG A 169 -23.88 4.00 -10.05
C ARG A 169 -25.29 3.78 -9.50
N ALA A 170 -26.29 4.51 -10.01
CA ALA A 170 -27.66 4.33 -9.61
C ALA A 170 -28.24 3.00 -10.14
N ALA A 171 -27.85 2.59 -11.34
CA ALA A 171 -28.20 1.27 -11.87
C ALA A 171 -27.44 0.17 -11.10
N LEU A 172 -26.14 0.37 -10.83
CA LEU A 172 -25.34 -0.59 -10.07
C LEU A 172 -25.87 -0.81 -8.65
N ALA A 173 -26.37 0.23 -7.98
CA ALA A 173 -26.95 0.13 -6.63
C ALA A 173 -28.21 -0.74 -6.59
N ARG A 174 -28.89 -0.95 -7.75
CA ARG A 174 -30.08 -1.81 -7.88
C ARG A 174 -29.71 -3.24 -8.35
N ASP A 175 -28.50 -3.45 -8.79
CA ASP A 175 -28.00 -4.74 -9.25
C ASP A 175 -27.06 -5.31 -8.19
N THR A 176 -27.64 -5.88 -7.12
CA THR A 176 -26.90 -6.44 -5.99
C THR A 176 -25.85 -7.48 -6.43
N PRO A 177 -26.12 -8.42 -7.35
CA PRO A 177 -25.12 -9.37 -7.83
C PRO A 177 -23.92 -8.67 -8.48
N ALA A 178 -24.13 -7.74 -9.39
CA ALA A 178 -23.05 -7.00 -10.05
C ALA A 178 -22.25 -6.12 -9.06
N LEU A 179 -22.95 -5.46 -8.12
CA LEU A 179 -22.33 -4.67 -7.06
C LEU A 179 -21.48 -5.55 -6.14
N THR A 180 -21.97 -6.71 -5.73
CA THR A 180 -21.27 -7.67 -4.87
C THR A 180 -19.97 -8.15 -5.55
N GLU A 181 -20.04 -8.55 -6.81
CA GLU A 181 -18.88 -9.01 -7.58
C GLU A 181 -17.83 -7.91 -7.74
N LEU A 182 -18.26 -6.69 -8.09
CA LEU A 182 -17.38 -5.54 -8.25
C LEU A 182 -16.75 -5.12 -6.90
N PHE A 183 -17.55 -5.02 -5.86
CA PHE A 183 -17.07 -4.64 -4.54
C PHE A 183 -16.15 -5.70 -3.93
N GLY A 184 -16.47 -6.98 -4.13
CA GLY A 184 -15.62 -8.12 -3.75
C GLY A 184 -14.23 -8.04 -4.39
N LEU A 185 -14.16 -7.63 -5.67
CA LEU A 185 -12.88 -7.41 -6.34
C LEU A 185 -12.07 -6.27 -5.71
N LEU A 186 -12.72 -5.18 -5.29
CA LEU A 186 -12.08 -4.07 -4.57
C LEU A 186 -11.60 -4.48 -3.17
N VAL A 187 -12.39 -5.27 -2.44
CA VAL A 187 -12.03 -5.81 -1.12
C VAL A 187 -10.80 -6.71 -1.22
N GLN A 188 -10.77 -7.59 -2.23
CA GLN A 188 -9.65 -8.51 -2.44
C GLN A 188 -8.34 -7.79 -2.82
N ALA A 189 -8.44 -6.72 -3.61
CA ALA A 189 -7.27 -6.04 -4.18
C ALA A 189 -6.65 -5.00 -3.25
N HIS A 190 -7.41 -4.42 -2.33
CA HIS A 190 -6.97 -3.32 -1.49
C HIS A 190 -6.79 -3.74 -0.03
N TYR A 191 -5.77 -3.16 0.61
CA TYR A 191 -5.39 -3.49 1.99
C TYR A 191 -6.51 -3.19 3.00
N ARG A 192 -7.26 -2.11 2.78
CA ARG A 192 -8.37 -1.71 3.63
C ARG A 192 -9.55 -1.28 2.76
N THR A 193 -10.69 -1.97 2.92
CA THR A 193 -11.95 -1.60 2.29
C THR A 193 -13.05 -1.74 3.35
N THR A 194 -13.77 -0.66 3.60
CA THR A 194 -14.76 -0.55 4.67
C THR A 194 -16.17 -0.37 4.08
N PRO A 195 -17.23 -0.57 4.86
CA PRO A 195 -18.59 -0.18 4.44
C PRO A 195 -18.71 1.31 4.06
N GLY A 196 -17.90 2.19 4.67
CA GLY A 196 -17.80 3.59 4.27
C GLY A 196 -17.29 3.77 2.84
N ASP A 197 -16.39 2.88 2.37
CA ASP A 197 -15.92 2.89 0.98
C ASP A 197 -17.03 2.48 0.00
N LEU A 198 -17.90 1.52 0.38
CA LEU A 198 -19.07 1.15 -0.41
C LEU A 198 -20.01 2.36 -0.58
N ARG A 199 -20.30 3.07 0.52
CA ARG A 199 -21.08 4.30 0.47
C ARG A 199 -20.43 5.36 -0.42
N GLN A 200 -19.12 5.61 -0.28
CA GLN A 200 -18.41 6.55 -1.14
C GLN A 200 -18.49 6.16 -2.62
N LEU A 201 -18.34 4.89 -2.91
CA LEU A 201 -18.41 4.35 -4.27
C LEU A 201 -19.77 4.66 -4.92
N LEU A 202 -20.86 4.56 -4.17
CA LEU A 202 -22.21 4.79 -4.68
C LEU A 202 -22.63 6.26 -4.64
N ASP A 203 -22.31 7.00 -3.58
CA ASP A 203 -22.91 8.30 -3.27
C ASP A 203 -22.01 9.51 -3.56
N ALA A 204 -20.66 9.34 -3.56
CA ALA A 204 -19.78 10.51 -3.71
C ALA A 204 -19.94 11.17 -5.09
N PRO A 205 -20.21 12.49 -5.16
CA PRO A 205 -20.62 13.18 -6.40
C PRO A 205 -19.55 13.13 -7.49
N ASP A 206 -18.27 13.23 -7.11
CA ASP A 206 -17.15 13.35 -8.04
C ASP A 206 -16.46 12.01 -8.33
N THR A 207 -17.12 10.90 -8.03
CA THR A 207 -16.63 9.55 -8.25
C THR A 207 -17.15 8.97 -9.56
N ARG A 208 -16.26 8.37 -10.34
CA ARG A 208 -16.56 7.61 -11.57
C ARG A 208 -16.06 6.18 -11.43
N LEU A 209 -16.83 5.25 -11.98
CA LEU A 209 -16.50 3.82 -11.98
C LEU A 209 -16.36 3.34 -13.41
N LEU A 210 -15.18 2.83 -13.77
CA LEU A 210 -14.97 2.12 -15.02
C LEU A 210 -14.78 0.63 -14.71
N ALA A 211 -15.54 -0.22 -15.39
CA ALA A 211 -15.39 -1.66 -15.27
C ALA A 211 -14.91 -2.29 -16.56
N ALA A 212 -14.12 -3.34 -16.42
CA ALA A 212 -13.79 -4.29 -17.45
C ALA A 212 -14.59 -5.58 -17.20
N ARG A 213 -15.36 -6.04 -18.19
CA ARG A 213 -16.23 -7.20 -18.08
C ARG A 213 -15.92 -8.21 -19.18
N VAL A 214 -16.07 -9.49 -18.86
CA VAL A 214 -16.00 -10.61 -19.80
C VAL A 214 -17.11 -11.59 -19.42
N GLY A 215 -17.96 -12.00 -20.34
CA GLY A 215 -19.09 -12.90 -20.06
C GLY A 215 -20.05 -12.36 -19.00
N GLY A 216 -20.26 -11.04 -18.96
CA GLY A 216 -21.06 -10.39 -17.93
C GLY A 216 -20.35 -10.19 -16.59
N HIS A 217 -19.24 -10.89 -16.31
CA HIS A 217 -18.51 -10.83 -15.05
C HIS A 217 -17.53 -9.66 -14.98
N CYS A 218 -17.36 -9.07 -13.79
CA CYS A 218 -16.40 -8.00 -13.54
C CYS A 218 -14.98 -8.56 -13.37
N VAL A 219 -14.11 -8.37 -14.38
CA VAL A 219 -12.72 -8.79 -14.35
C VAL A 219 -11.73 -7.67 -14.00
N GLY A 220 -12.23 -6.45 -13.89
CA GLY A 220 -11.43 -5.30 -13.44
C GLY A 220 -12.29 -4.08 -13.18
N VAL A 221 -11.86 -3.26 -12.26
CA VAL A 221 -12.53 -2.01 -11.89
C VAL A 221 -11.52 -0.92 -11.61
N CYS A 222 -11.84 0.30 -12.03
CA CYS A 222 -11.11 1.51 -11.74
C CYS A 222 -12.04 2.54 -11.10
N VAL A 223 -11.71 2.99 -9.89
CA VAL A 223 -12.42 4.04 -9.17
C VAL A 223 -11.64 5.34 -9.34
N VAL A 224 -12.27 6.33 -9.92
CA VAL A 224 -11.69 7.63 -10.26
C VAL A 224 -12.40 8.71 -9.46
N GLN A 225 -11.63 9.59 -8.84
CA GLN A 225 -12.10 10.76 -8.09
C GLN A 225 -11.63 12.03 -8.77
N ALA A 226 -12.55 12.97 -9.03
CA ALA A 226 -12.16 14.30 -9.48
C ALA A 226 -11.57 15.11 -8.32
N GLU A 227 -10.44 15.76 -8.57
CA GLU A 227 -9.71 16.57 -7.59
C GLU A 227 -9.14 17.83 -8.23
N GLY A 228 -8.76 18.81 -7.42
CA GLY A 228 -8.18 20.06 -7.91
C GLY A 228 -9.19 20.95 -8.61
N GLY A 229 -8.75 21.75 -9.58
CA GLY A 229 -9.59 22.74 -10.26
C GLY A 229 -10.11 23.84 -9.33
N LEU A 230 -9.40 24.08 -8.22
CA LEU A 230 -9.85 24.99 -7.17
C LEU A 230 -9.56 26.46 -7.54
N PRO A 231 -10.40 27.40 -7.08
CA PRO A 231 -10.14 28.82 -7.29
C PRO A 231 -8.78 29.24 -6.74
N THR A 232 -8.10 30.17 -7.41
CA THR A 232 -6.75 30.66 -7.06
C THR A 232 -6.64 31.12 -5.60
N THR A 233 -7.67 31.76 -5.05
CA THR A 233 -7.68 32.20 -3.64
C THR A 233 -7.66 31.01 -2.67
N LEU A 234 -8.43 29.95 -2.97
CA LEU A 234 -8.46 28.74 -2.17
C LEU A 234 -7.15 27.94 -2.35
N ALA A 235 -6.64 27.85 -3.58
CA ALA A 235 -5.36 27.21 -3.88
C ALA A 235 -4.20 27.87 -3.11
N ALA A 236 -4.19 29.21 -3.03
CA ALA A 236 -3.21 29.95 -2.24
C ALA A 236 -3.34 29.66 -0.73
N ALA A 237 -4.55 29.59 -0.20
CA ALA A 237 -4.78 29.25 1.21
C ALA A 237 -4.37 27.79 1.54
N ILE A 238 -4.62 26.87 0.62
CA ILE A 238 -4.15 25.47 0.73
C ILE A 238 -2.62 25.43 0.72
N HIS A 239 -1.99 26.10 -0.23
CA HIS A 239 -0.53 26.14 -0.36
C HIS A 239 0.15 26.66 0.92
N ARG A 240 -0.44 27.63 1.60
CA ARG A 240 0.03 28.12 2.92
C ARG A 240 -0.36 27.22 4.10
N GLY A 241 -1.09 26.13 3.87
CA GLY A 241 -1.54 25.23 4.95
C GLY A 241 -2.74 25.74 5.76
N GLU A 242 -3.36 26.85 5.39
CA GLU A 242 -4.47 27.50 6.11
C GLU A 242 -5.82 26.80 5.89
N ARG A 243 -5.95 26.10 4.77
CA ARG A 243 -7.18 25.40 4.38
C ARG A 243 -6.89 23.97 3.92
N ARG A 244 -7.80 23.05 4.28
CA ARG A 244 -7.71 21.63 3.91
C ARG A 244 -9.09 21.08 3.53
N PRO A 245 -9.61 21.41 2.35
CA PRO A 245 -10.92 20.91 1.89
C PRO A 245 -10.88 19.39 1.74
N ARG A 246 -12.03 18.73 1.96
CA ARG A 246 -12.14 17.27 1.80
C ARG A 246 -12.11 16.88 0.32
N GLY A 247 -11.62 15.68 0.02
CA GLY A 247 -11.75 15.08 -1.32
C GLY A 247 -10.63 15.42 -2.30
N HIS A 248 -9.64 16.25 -1.95
CA HIS A 248 -8.58 16.68 -2.86
C HIS A 248 -7.18 16.24 -2.38
N LEU A 249 -7.03 14.95 -2.07
CA LEU A 249 -5.81 14.43 -1.42
C LEU A 249 -4.55 14.70 -2.23
N LEU A 250 -4.53 14.34 -3.51
CA LEU A 250 -3.36 14.50 -4.39
C LEU A 250 -3.05 15.98 -4.61
N ALA A 251 -4.05 16.75 -5.05
CA ALA A 251 -3.92 18.16 -5.36
C ALA A 251 -3.39 18.97 -4.16
N GLN A 252 -3.95 18.73 -2.96
CA GLN A 252 -3.51 19.38 -1.73
C GLN A 252 -2.11 18.93 -1.30
N SER A 253 -1.83 17.63 -1.37
CA SER A 253 -0.53 17.11 -0.96
C SER A 253 0.60 17.67 -1.82
N LEU A 254 0.39 17.79 -3.12
CA LEU A 254 1.36 18.40 -4.03
C LEU A 254 1.49 19.91 -3.77
N ALA A 255 0.38 20.61 -3.50
CA ALA A 255 0.40 22.04 -3.20
C ALA A 255 1.12 22.37 -1.88
N VAL A 256 0.81 21.62 -0.80
CA VAL A 256 1.36 21.90 0.55
C VAL A 256 2.79 21.38 0.70
N HIS A 257 3.01 20.14 0.32
CA HIS A 257 4.28 19.46 0.59
C HIS A 257 5.25 19.48 -0.59
N GLY A 258 4.76 19.67 -1.81
CA GLY A 258 5.59 19.89 -2.99
C GLY A 258 5.90 21.38 -3.22
N GLY A 259 5.16 22.29 -2.54
CA GLY A 259 5.32 23.72 -2.76
C GLY A 259 4.68 24.24 -4.06
N TRP A 260 3.87 23.43 -4.74
CA TRP A 260 3.31 23.75 -6.06
C TRP A 260 1.84 24.17 -5.95
N ARG A 261 1.60 25.48 -5.74
CA ARG A 261 0.23 26.01 -5.65
C ARG A 261 -0.65 25.59 -6.82
N GLU A 262 -0.07 25.57 -8.02
CA GLU A 262 -0.75 25.20 -9.25
C GLU A 262 -1.28 23.76 -9.25
N ALA A 263 -0.80 22.90 -8.36
CA ALA A 263 -1.33 21.55 -8.19
C ALA A 263 -2.77 21.57 -7.71
N ALA A 264 -3.15 22.54 -6.85
CA ALA A 264 -4.52 22.71 -6.40
C ALA A 264 -5.44 23.32 -7.49
N GLU A 265 -4.90 24.11 -8.42
CA GLU A 265 -5.62 24.69 -9.55
C GLU A 265 -5.75 23.71 -10.74
N THR A 266 -4.85 22.71 -10.84
CA THR A 266 -4.87 21.67 -11.88
C THR A 266 -6.09 20.77 -11.70
N ARG A 267 -6.82 20.50 -12.78
CA ARG A 267 -7.95 19.56 -12.77
C ARG A 267 -7.41 18.14 -12.90
N TRP A 268 -7.56 17.37 -11.84
CA TRP A 268 -7.11 15.99 -11.77
C TRP A 268 -8.27 15.02 -11.82
N TRP A 269 -8.03 13.88 -12.48
CA TRP A 269 -8.72 12.65 -12.14
C TRP A 269 -7.74 11.74 -11.44
N ARG A 270 -7.95 11.54 -10.12
CA ARG A 270 -7.12 10.62 -9.35
C ARG A 270 -7.69 9.22 -9.41
N ILE A 271 -6.88 8.27 -9.87
CA ILE A 271 -7.16 6.85 -9.70
C ILE A 271 -7.02 6.53 -8.22
N GLN A 272 -8.18 6.39 -7.55
CA GLN A 272 -8.26 6.10 -6.13
C GLN A 272 -8.04 4.62 -5.86
N ARG A 273 -8.62 3.76 -6.73
CA ARG A 273 -8.48 2.32 -6.67
C ARG A 273 -8.48 1.73 -8.07
N ILE A 274 -7.67 0.70 -8.25
CA ILE A 274 -7.70 -0.14 -9.45
C ILE A 274 -7.52 -1.59 -9.02
N ALA A 275 -8.40 -2.46 -9.49
CA ALA A 275 -8.36 -3.88 -9.19
C ALA A 275 -8.53 -4.70 -10.47
N VAL A 276 -7.79 -5.82 -10.56
CA VAL A 276 -7.91 -6.79 -11.63
C VAL A 276 -8.02 -8.18 -11.02
N HIS A 277 -9.02 -8.92 -11.46
CA HIS A 277 -9.30 -10.28 -11.03
C HIS A 277 -8.03 -11.17 -11.16
N PRO A 278 -7.70 -12.03 -10.18
CA PRO A 278 -6.50 -12.86 -10.24
C PRO A 278 -6.35 -13.63 -11.55
N ALA A 279 -7.39 -14.32 -12.01
CA ALA A 279 -7.41 -15.06 -13.27
C ALA A 279 -7.26 -14.19 -14.55
N ALA A 280 -7.47 -12.86 -14.44
CA ALA A 280 -7.33 -11.90 -15.53
C ALA A 280 -6.03 -11.07 -15.47
N ARG A 281 -5.19 -11.29 -14.46
CA ARG A 281 -3.89 -10.59 -14.33
C ARG A 281 -2.94 -10.94 -15.47
N ARG A 282 -1.99 -10.05 -15.76
CA ARG A 282 -0.99 -10.19 -16.84
C ARG A 282 -1.57 -10.29 -18.26
N ARG A 283 -2.90 -10.05 -18.41
CA ARG A 283 -3.61 -10.02 -19.71
C ARG A 283 -3.90 -8.59 -20.20
N GLY A 284 -3.26 -7.57 -19.61
CA GLY A 284 -3.40 -6.17 -20.03
C GLY A 284 -4.67 -5.47 -19.57
N VAL A 285 -5.52 -6.10 -18.75
CA VAL A 285 -6.80 -5.51 -18.28
C VAL A 285 -6.60 -4.17 -17.57
N GLY A 286 -5.69 -4.09 -16.61
CA GLY A 286 -5.38 -2.85 -15.90
C GLY A 286 -4.89 -1.73 -16.83
N SER A 287 -4.06 -2.08 -17.82
CA SER A 287 -3.57 -1.14 -18.83
C SER A 287 -4.69 -0.57 -19.70
N ARG A 288 -5.63 -1.43 -20.10
CA ARG A 288 -6.81 -1.03 -20.90
C ARG A 288 -7.76 -0.15 -20.11
N LEU A 289 -7.97 -0.46 -18.81
CA LEU A 289 -8.73 0.41 -17.91
C LEU A 289 -8.12 1.80 -17.81
N LEU A 290 -6.81 1.91 -17.57
CA LEU A 290 -6.12 3.20 -17.47
C LEU A 290 -6.15 3.99 -18.78
N ALA A 291 -6.01 3.31 -19.93
CA ALA A 291 -6.13 3.94 -21.23
C ALA A 291 -7.55 4.50 -21.45
N ALA A 292 -8.59 3.74 -21.09
CA ALA A 292 -9.97 4.19 -21.18
C ALA A 292 -10.28 5.35 -20.22
N VAL A 293 -9.69 5.39 -19.03
CA VAL A 293 -9.76 6.54 -18.12
C VAL A 293 -9.11 7.77 -18.76
N ALA A 294 -7.90 7.61 -19.32
CA ALA A 294 -7.16 8.72 -19.94
C ALA A 294 -7.91 9.32 -21.14
N GLU A 295 -8.53 8.49 -21.96
CA GLU A 295 -9.37 8.92 -23.09
C GLU A 295 -10.56 9.77 -22.63
N ARG A 296 -11.31 9.26 -21.65
CA ARG A 296 -12.46 9.98 -21.08
C ARG A 296 -12.06 11.26 -20.38
N ALA A 297 -10.94 11.25 -19.67
CA ALA A 297 -10.40 12.42 -18.99
C ALA A 297 -10.04 13.52 -20.00
N ARG A 298 -9.43 13.17 -21.15
CA ARG A 298 -9.14 14.14 -22.24
C ARG A 298 -10.42 14.72 -22.79
N ALA A 299 -11.44 13.87 -23.06
CA ALA A 299 -12.74 14.33 -23.55
C ALA A 299 -13.45 15.26 -22.55
N ALA A 300 -13.26 15.04 -21.25
CA ALA A 300 -13.79 15.88 -20.15
C ALA A 300 -12.93 17.14 -19.88
N GLY A 301 -11.85 17.38 -20.63
CA GLY A 301 -10.97 18.53 -20.46
C GLY A 301 -10.16 18.49 -19.17
N ILE A 302 -9.83 17.31 -18.66
CA ILE A 302 -9.01 17.13 -17.46
C ILE A 302 -7.52 17.37 -17.81
N ASP A 303 -6.79 18.01 -16.91
CA ASP A 303 -5.41 18.40 -17.15
C ASP A 303 -4.44 17.22 -16.97
N ALA A 304 -4.67 16.41 -15.94
CA ALA A 304 -3.80 15.29 -15.61
C ALA A 304 -4.54 14.16 -14.88
N LEU A 305 -4.04 12.94 -15.01
CA LEU A 305 -4.38 11.84 -14.13
C LEU A 305 -3.36 11.77 -12.98
N GLY A 306 -3.82 11.33 -11.81
CA GLY A 306 -2.96 11.13 -10.66
C GLY A 306 -3.27 9.85 -9.92
N THR A 307 -2.33 9.40 -9.08
CA THR A 307 -2.51 8.27 -8.17
C THR A 307 -1.67 8.43 -6.91
N SER A 308 -2.05 7.75 -5.85
CA SER A 308 -1.26 7.64 -4.60
C SER A 308 -1.39 6.21 -4.08
N PHE A 309 -0.27 5.57 -3.78
CA PHE A 309 -0.20 4.17 -3.32
C PHE A 309 1.02 3.96 -2.41
N GLY A 310 1.01 2.89 -1.61
CA GLY A 310 2.18 2.49 -0.82
C GLY A 310 3.35 2.09 -1.70
N GLY A 311 4.53 2.63 -1.41
CA GLY A 311 5.73 2.47 -2.23
C GLY A 311 6.18 1.01 -2.35
N GLU A 312 5.89 0.40 -3.49
CA GLU A 312 6.26 -0.96 -3.86
C GLU A 312 6.82 -0.94 -5.28
N PRO A 313 8.03 -1.51 -5.50
CA PRO A 313 8.72 -1.42 -6.79
C PRO A 313 7.91 -1.92 -7.99
N GLY A 314 7.16 -3.00 -7.83
CA GLY A 314 6.34 -3.57 -8.91
C GLY A 314 5.17 -2.65 -9.29
N LEU A 315 4.54 -1.98 -8.30
CA LEU A 315 3.51 -0.98 -8.57
C LEU A 315 4.10 0.25 -9.24
N LEU A 316 5.25 0.72 -8.77
CA LEU A 316 5.96 1.85 -9.41
C LEU A 316 6.26 1.54 -10.88
N ALA A 317 6.79 0.35 -11.17
CA ALA A 317 7.06 -0.11 -12.54
C ALA A 317 5.78 -0.19 -13.40
N PHE A 318 4.68 -0.68 -12.84
CA PHE A 318 3.39 -0.71 -13.52
C PHE A 318 2.93 0.68 -13.93
N TRP A 319 2.91 1.65 -13.02
CA TRP A 319 2.48 3.02 -13.31
C TRP A 319 3.41 3.73 -14.31
N ARG A 320 4.72 3.57 -14.16
CA ARG A 320 5.73 4.10 -15.11
C ARG A 320 5.52 3.55 -16.52
N SER A 321 5.23 2.27 -16.65
CA SER A 321 4.96 1.63 -17.95
C SER A 321 3.71 2.22 -18.64
N ARG A 322 2.89 2.97 -17.93
CA ARG A 322 1.71 3.70 -18.44
C ARG A 322 1.97 5.20 -18.61
N GLY A 323 3.21 5.64 -18.46
CA GLY A 323 3.63 7.02 -18.65
C GLY A 323 3.45 7.94 -17.44
N TYR A 324 3.11 7.39 -16.28
CA TYR A 324 3.07 8.16 -15.04
C TYR A 324 4.50 8.46 -14.57
N VAL A 325 4.68 9.64 -13.99
CA VAL A 325 5.95 10.09 -13.41
C VAL A 325 5.79 10.32 -11.93
N THR A 326 6.82 10.01 -11.15
CA THR A 326 6.83 10.25 -9.70
C THR A 326 6.95 11.74 -9.44
N LEU A 327 6.05 12.25 -8.61
CA LEU A 327 6.00 13.66 -8.23
C LEU A 327 6.39 13.87 -6.77
N ARG A 328 6.05 12.91 -5.90
CA ARG A 328 6.30 13.05 -4.46
C ARG A 328 6.38 11.69 -3.78
N LEU A 329 7.20 11.60 -2.73
CA LEU A 329 7.21 10.51 -1.75
C LEU A 329 6.82 11.06 -0.37
N GLY A 330 5.95 10.36 0.36
CA GLY A 330 5.59 10.70 1.73
C GLY A 330 6.76 10.47 2.69
N LEU A 331 7.01 11.39 3.61
CA LEU A 331 8.12 11.27 4.57
C LEU A 331 7.84 10.30 5.73
N SER A 332 6.57 10.03 6.01
CA SER A 332 6.14 9.08 7.04
C SER A 332 5.51 7.84 6.42
N ARG A 333 5.66 6.71 7.08
CA ARG A 333 4.96 5.48 6.71
C ARG A 333 3.48 5.60 7.04
N GLU A 334 2.62 5.17 6.13
CA GLU A 334 1.18 5.11 6.37
C GLU A 334 0.83 4.00 7.37
N ALA A 335 -0.01 4.31 8.34
CA ALA A 335 -0.42 3.34 9.37
C ALA A 335 -1.13 2.10 8.80
N SER A 336 -1.77 2.22 7.63
CA SER A 336 -2.53 1.14 7.00
C SER A 336 -1.66 0.16 6.21
N SER A 337 -0.67 0.67 5.48
CA SER A 337 0.21 -0.16 4.63
C SER A 337 1.58 -0.43 5.24
N GLY A 338 2.04 0.43 6.14
CA GLY A 338 3.41 0.44 6.66
C GLY A 338 4.42 0.97 5.65
N GLU A 339 3.97 1.48 4.50
CA GLU A 339 4.80 1.96 3.39
C GLU A 339 4.74 3.49 3.27
N HIS A 340 5.75 4.07 2.64
CA HIS A 340 5.73 5.48 2.25
C HIS A 340 4.81 5.67 1.04
N ALA A 341 3.94 6.68 1.07
CA ALA A 341 3.04 6.95 -0.06
C ALA A 341 3.81 7.53 -1.24
N VAL A 342 3.72 6.88 -2.40
CA VAL A 342 4.22 7.41 -3.69
C VAL A 342 3.07 8.10 -4.39
N MET A 343 3.27 9.34 -4.83
CA MET A 343 2.34 10.09 -5.65
C MET A 343 2.87 10.25 -7.06
N MET A 344 2.08 9.83 -8.05
CA MET A 344 2.46 9.90 -9.45
C MET A 344 1.40 10.64 -10.28
N GLY A 345 1.83 11.22 -11.40
CA GLY A 345 0.96 11.93 -12.33
C GLY A 345 1.22 11.57 -13.78
N LEU A 346 0.18 11.62 -14.61
CA LEU A 346 0.22 11.51 -16.06
C LEU A 346 -0.42 12.75 -16.69
N SER A 347 0.33 13.51 -17.44
CA SER A 347 -0.18 14.68 -18.18
C SER A 347 -1.05 14.26 -19.37
N LEU A 348 -2.16 14.96 -19.59
CA LEU A 348 -3.07 14.69 -20.69
C LEU A 348 -2.92 15.66 -21.87
N HIS A 349 -2.21 16.79 -21.67
CA HIS A 349 -1.92 17.79 -22.71
C HIS A 349 -0.58 18.51 -22.42
N ASP A 350 -0.10 19.32 -23.38
CA ASP A 350 1.27 19.89 -23.34
C ASP A 350 1.52 20.85 -22.16
N ALA A 351 0.55 21.68 -21.78
CA ALA A 351 0.72 22.57 -20.63
C ALA A 351 0.92 21.78 -19.33
N ALA A 352 0.11 20.75 -19.10
CA ALA A 352 0.28 19.85 -17.96
C ALA A 352 1.61 19.07 -18.06
N ARG A 353 2.04 18.68 -19.27
CA ARG A 353 3.32 17.98 -19.48
C ARG A 353 4.50 18.80 -18.99
N ARG A 354 4.57 20.08 -19.37
CA ARG A 354 5.66 20.98 -18.93
C ARG A 354 5.65 21.14 -17.41
N ARG A 355 4.47 21.28 -16.80
CA ARG A 355 4.30 21.44 -15.37
C ARG A 355 4.76 20.19 -14.59
N LEU A 356 4.26 19.02 -14.96
CA LEU A 356 4.64 17.76 -14.31
C LEU A 356 6.13 17.43 -14.51
N ALA A 357 6.70 17.78 -15.65
CA ALA A 357 8.13 17.63 -15.91
C ALA A 357 8.99 18.49 -14.96
N GLY A 358 8.57 19.74 -14.69
CA GLY A 358 9.22 20.60 -13.70
C GLY A 358 9.15 20.00 -12.29
N TRP A 359 7.96 19.63 -11.85
CA TRP A 359 7.76 19.02 -10.51
C TRP A 359 8.55 17.71 -10.35
N ARG A 360 8.59 16.89 -11.39
CA ARG A 360 9.43 15.68 -11.39
C ARG A 360 10.91 16.01 -11.23
N ALA A 361 11.40 17.03 -11.94
CA ALA A 361 12.81 17.44 -11.85
C ALA A 361 13.16 17.91 -10.42
N GLU A 362 12.32 18.75 -9.81
CA GLU A 362 12.48 19.21 -8.43
C GLU A 362 12.44 18.04 -7.42
N PHE A 363 11.53 17.08 -7.60
CA PHE A 363 11.49 15.87 -6.77
C PHE A 363 12.81 15.09 -6.82
N HIS A 364 13.36 14.88 -8.03
CA HIS A 364 14.62 14.15 -8.19
C HIS A 364 15.85 14.93 -7.71
N GLU A 365 15.80 16.24 -7.71
CA GLU A 365 16.82 17.08 -7.09
C GLU A 365 16.81 16.95 -5.56
N LEU A 366 15.61 16.92 -4.96
CA LEU A 366 15.44 16.79 -3.51
C LEU A 366 15.70 15.37 -2.99
N LEU A 367 15.43 14.33 -3.78
CA LEU A 367 15.46 12.93 -3.36
C LEU A 367 16.77 12.50 -2.68
N PRO A 368 17.98 12.84 -3.16
CA PRO A 368 19.23 12.44 -2.49
C PRO A 368 19.35 13.00 -1.07
N THR A 369 18.89 14.23 -0.83
CA THR A 369 18.88 14.84 0.51
C THR A 369 17.92 14.10 1.43
N LEU A 370 16.72 13.77 0.96
CA LEU A 370 15.74 13.00 1.73
C LEU A 370 16.25 11.59 2.07
N LEU A 371 16.93 10.92 1.14
CA LEU A 371 17.52 9.61 1.37
C LEU A 371 18.66 9.64 2.41
N ALA A 372 19.38 10.74 2.52
CA ALA A 372 20.40 10.92 3.54
C ALA A 372 19.82 11.21 4.95
N ALA A 373 18.56 11.60 5.05
CA ALA A 373 17.92 12.05 6.29
C ALA A 373 16.61 11.30 6.59
N GLU A 374 15.47 11.89 6.22
CA GLU A 374 14.13 11.42 6.61
C GLU A 374 13.76 10.06 6.01
N LEU A 375 14.34 9.71 4.85
CA LEU A 375 14.07 8.47 4.11
C LEU A 375 15.25 7.48 4.15
N ARG A 376 16.20 7.64 5.08
CA ARG A 376 17.38 6.76 5.21
C ARG A 376 17.04 5.27 5.39
N ASP A 377 15.86 4.98 5.95
CA ASP A 377 15.36 3.62 6.19
C ASP A 377 14.40 3.14 5.09
N LEU A 378 14.42 3.80 3.92
CA LEU A 378 13.64 3.39 2.76
C LEU A 378 14.18 2.06 2.22
N ASP A 379 13.25 1.20 1.77
CA ASP A 379 13.64 -0.07 1.14
C ASP A 379 14.55 0.15 -0.08
N VAL A 380 15.67 -0.58 -0.16
CA VAL A 380 16.69 -0.39 -1.20
C VAL A 380 16.12 -0.64 -2.59
N ALA A 381 15.23 -1.62 -2.76
CA ALA A 381 14.61 -1.89 -4.05
C ALA A 381 13.73 -0.72 -4.51
N LEU A 382 13.04 -0.05 -3.57
CA LEU A 382 12.27 1.16 -3.88
C LEU A 382 13.19 2.34 -4.21
N VAL A 383 14.31 2.51 -3.48
CA VAL A 383 15.33 3.54 -3.79
C VAL A 383 15.85 3.36 -5.20
N VAL A 384 16.25 2.14 -5.56
CA VAL A 384 16.74 1.82 -6.91
C VAL A 384 15.69 2.15 -7.96
N ALA A 385 14.43 1.73 -7.75
CA ALA A 385 13.35 2.01 -8.68
C ALA A 385 13.08 3.51 -8.86
N LEU A 386 13.20 4.32 -7.80
CA LEU A 386 13.08 5.78 -7.88
C LEU A 386 14.27 6.43 -8.60
N LEU A 387 15.49 5.95 -8.35
CA LEU A 387 16.70 6.45 -9.00
C LEU A 387 16.74 6.11 -10.49
N ASP A 388 16.18 4.97 -10.91
CA ASP A 388 16.03 4.61 -12.33
C ASP A 388 15.13 5.59 -13.11
N GLU A 389 14.27 6.31 -12.41
CA GLU A 389 13.42 7.35 -13.01
C GLU A 389 14.10 8.71 -13.12
N ALA A 390 15.12 8.96 -12.32
CA ALA A 390 15.83 10.23 -12.29
C ALA A 390 16.68 10.45 -13.55
N PRO A 391 16.95 11.70 -13.96
CA PRO A 391 17.87 12.00 -15.04
C PRO A 391 19.24 11.36 -14.81
N VAL A 392 19.80 10.76 -15.87
CA VAL A 392 21.12 10.12 -15.77
C VAL A 392 22.17 11.21 -15.54
N PRO A 393 23.00 11.12 -14.47
CA PRO A 393 24.01 12.10 -14.20
C PRO A 393 25.14 12.05 -15.25
N THR A 394 25.90 13.12 -15.35
CA THR A 394 27.15 13.17 -16.11
C THR A 394 28.34 13.12 -15.15
N LEU A 395 29.46 12.53 -15.61
CA LEU A 395 30.72 12.59 -14.89
C LEU A 395 31.63 13.59 -15.57
N ASP A 396 32.13 14.56 -14.82
CA ASP A 396 33.23 15.41 -15.27
C ASP A 396 34.57 14.69 -15.14
N ALA A 397 35.60 15.23 -15.76
CA ALA A 397 36.93 14.64 -15.75
C ALA A 397 37.52 14.50 -14.34
N ALA A 398 37.20 15.43 -13.44
CA ALA A 398 37.66 15.39 -12.05
C ALA A 398 37.01 14.24 -11.28
N THR A 399 35.71 14.01 -11.48
CA THR A 399 34.99 12.88 -10.88
C THR A 399 35.53 11.53 -11.41
N VAL A 400 35.79 11.43 -12.72
CA VAL A 400 36.40 10.22 -13.31
C VAL A 400 37.78 9.94 -12.70
N ALA A 401 38.63 10.96 -12.58
CA ALA A 401 39.95 10.81 -11.95
C ALA A 401 39.86 10.35 -10.49
N ARG A 402 38.93 10.90 -9.74
CA ARG A 402 38.67 10.49 -8.32
C ARG A 402 38.16 9.06 -8.21
N LEU A 403 37.26 8.63 -9.09
CA LEU A 403 36.81 7.24 -9.15
C LEU A 403 37.96 6.28 -9.47
N GLY A 404 38.85 6.66 -10.41
CA GLY A 404 40.07 5.89 -10.71
C GLY A 404 41.01 5.81 -9.53
N TRP A 405 41.23 6.93 -8.82
CA TRP A 405 42.03 6.95 -7.60
C TRP A 405 41.44 6.05 -6.50
N PHE A 406 40.14 6.10 -6.27
CA PHE A 406 39.44 5.24 -5.31
C PHE A 406 39.52 3.76 -5.70
N ALA A 407 39.33 3.43 -6.98
CA ALA A 407 39.45 2.07 -7.50
C ALA A 407 40.85 1.49 -7.36
N ALA A 408 41.87 2.34 -7.33
CA ALA A 408 43.26 1.97 -7.04
C ALA A 408 43.59 1.81 -5.54
N GLY A 409 42.56 1.85 -4.67
CA GLY A 409 42.72 1.67 -3.22
C GLY A 409 42.95 2.98 -2.45
N GLY A 410 42.73 4.15 -3.07
CA GLY A 410 42.82 5.44 -2.40
C GLY A 410 41.55 5.86 -1.68
N GLY A 411 41.70 6.50 -0.50
CA GLY A 411 40.59 7.15 0.22
C GLY A 411 39.63 6.24 0.97
N GLU A 412 38.68 6.89 1.60
CA GLU A 412 37.62 6.24 2.38
C GLU A 412 36.30 6.16 1.60
N LEU A 413 35.59 5.05 1.75
CA LEU A 413 34.28 4.83 1.09
C LEU A 413 33.30 5.97 1.39
N ALA A 414 33.27 6.47 2.61
CA ALA A 414 32.37 7.55 3.01
C ALA A 414 32.54 8.82 2.16
N LEU A 415 33.79 9.15 1.81
CA LEU A 415 34.12 10.31 0.98
C LEU A 415 33.88 10.04 -0.52
N ALA A 416 34.01 8.78 -0.94
CA ALA A 416 33.80 8.38 -2.34
C ALA A 416 32.31 8.19 -2.71
N ARG A 417 31.41 8.01 -1.74
CA ARG A 417 29.98 7.74 -1.96
C ARG A 417 29.31 8.62 -3.02
N PRO A 418 29.43 9.98 -3.01
CA PRO A 418 28.75 10.81 -4.01
C PRO A 418 29.17 10.52 -5.45
N TRP A 419 30.44 10.15 -5.66
CA TRP A 419 30.99 9.81 -6.98
C TRP A 419 30.58 8.39 -7.38
N LEU A 420 30.63 7.44 -6.45
CA LEU A 420 30.21 6.06 -6.65
C LEU A 420 28.71 5.98 -6.95
N ALA A 421 27.86 6.73 -6.25
CA ALA A 421 26.44 6.79 -6.51
C ALA A 421 26.15 7.31 -7.94
N ARG A 422 26.88 8.33 -8.41
CA ARG A 422 26.77 8.81 -9.81
C ARG A 422 27.24 7.74 -10.80
N ALA A 423 28.38 7.09 -10.54
CA ALA A 423 28.91 6.03 -11.39
C ALA A 423 27.95 4.83 -11.46
N TRP A 424 27.40 4.41 -10.33
CA TRP A 424 26.42 3.34 -10.23
C TRP A 424 25.18 3.63 -11.11
N ARG A 425 24.60 4.84 -11.02
CA ARG A 425 23.44 5.24 -11.82
C ARG A 425 23.72 5.19 -13.31
N ILE A 426 24.91 5.65 -13.74
CA ILE A 426 25.33 5.61 -15.14
C ILE A 426 25.53 4.17 -15.60
N ALA A 427 26.22 3.34 -14.79
CA ALA A 427 26.49 1.94 -15.13
C ALA A 427 25.18 1.15 -15.27
N ARG A 428 24.27 1.30 -14.33
CA ARG A 428 22.95 0.66 -14.37
C ARG A 428 22.12 1.08 -15.58
N HIS A 429 22.16 2.36 -15.94
CA HIS A 429 21.45 2.85 -17.12
C HIS A 429 22.05 2.34 -18.44
N ARG A 430 23.39 2.27 -18.54
CA ARG A 430 24.09 1.87 -19.77
C ARG A 430 24.15 0.36 -19.97
N ALA A 431 24.21 -0.40 -18.91
CA ALA A 431 24.36 -1.86 -18.92
C ALA A 431 23.48 -2.52 -17.84
N PRO A 432 22.15 -2.38 -17.94
CA PRO A 432 21.23 -2.88 -16.90
C PRO A 432 21.29 -4.40 -16.71
N SER A 433 21.69 -5.14 -17.73
CA SER A 433 21.86 -6.60 -17.72
C SER A 433 23.25 -7.08 -17.29
N ALA A 434 24.17 -6.17 -16.95
CA ALA A 434 25.52 -6.54 -16.52
C ALA A 434 25.53 -7.26 -15.15
N LEU A 435 24.53 -7.00 -14.33
CA LEU A 435 24.30 -7.60 -13.01
C LEU A 435 22.83 -7.96 -12.89
N ASP A 436 22.49 -8.91 -12.02
CA ASP A 436 21.11 -9.15 -11.66
C ASP A 436 20.57 -8.07 -10.70
N GLU A 437 19.26 -8.10 -10.44
CA GLU A 437 18.62 -7.06 -9.63
C GLU A 437 19.09 -7.07 -8.17
N ALA A 438 19.40 -8.23 -7.60
CA ALA A 438 19.90 -8.36 -6.25
C ALA A 438 21.33 -7.80 -6.12
N GLU A 439 22.18 -8.03 -7.12
CA GLU A 439 23.53 -7.48 -7.21
C GLU A 439 23.51 -5.95 -7.33
N TRP A 440 22.61 -5.40 -8.19
CA TRP A 440 22.42 -3.95 -8.29
C TRP A 440 21.97 -3.32 -6.97
N GLN A 441 21.08 -3.99 -6.25
CA GLN A 441 20.61 -3.53 -4.94
C GLN A 441 21.72 -3.62 -3.87
N ALA A 442 22.48 -4.69 -3.87
CA ALA A 442 23.62 -4.85 -2.94
C ALA A 442 24.67 -3.76 -3.13
N LEU A 443 24.94 -3.34 -4.37
CA LEU A 443 25.84 -2.23 -4.65
C LEU A 443 25.26 -0.86 -4.29
N ALA A 444 23.95 -0.70 -4.33
CA ALA A 444 23.27 0.55 -3.97
C ALA A 444 23.21 0.77 -2.45
N ALA A 445 23.10 -0.28 -1.67
CA ALA A 445 22.86 -0.22 -0.22
C ALA A 445 23.89 0.62 0.57
N PRO A 446 25.20 0.58 0.28
CA PRO A 446 26.20 1.41 0.97
C PRO A 446 26.30 2.84 0.42
N LEU A 447 25.67 3.17 -0.71
CA LEU A 447 25.79 4.45 -1.41
C LEU A 447 24.68 5.44 -1.05
#